data_681cb2c514b8d2ea35cef4d1fe068666
#
_entry.id   681cb2c514b8d2ea35cef4d1fe068666
#
_cell.length_a   1.000
_cell.length_b   1.000
_cell.length_c   1.000
_cell.angle_alpha   90.00
_cell.angle_beta   90.00
_cell.angle_gamma   90.00
#
_symmetry.space_group_name_H-M   'P 1'
#
loop_
_entity.id
_entity.type
_entity.pdbx_description
1 polymer ?
#
loop_
_entity_poly.entity_id
_entity_poly.type
_entity_poly.pdbx_seq_one_letter_code
_entity_poly.pdbx_strand_id
1 'polypeptide(L)'
;MLAEFGRLDVVEYPDPVAASGEVLVAIAHTGICGTDLHGYTGANGRRVPGMVMGHETAGVVAAVGDGISGFAPGQAVTVNPVVVPTDDAQAWRGREQQHPGKYVIGVKPDVVAAFAQFVAVPARNVVPLPDGMPTTHGALVEPLAVATHAVGRLNLPDGPVLVAGGGPIGQSVAVVLRQVGVRQVLVSEPAAERRELLTALGVTALNPGDAPVAEQVVAVAGRPAVAAFDAVGSSGSVADCLAATELGASVCLIGMATPRLDLAAFDITAAERSLVGSFAYSSVDFEVALERLASTPELAEVLISRTVSLAEAPATFAALASGDGTPGKVLVEL
;
A
#
# COMPACT_ATOMS: atom_id res chain seq x y z
N MET A 1 -4.39 19.76 -4.11
CA MET A 1 -3.34 20.33 -3.24
C MET A 1 -3.83 20.36 -1.80
N LEU A 2 -3.00 19.99 -0.83
CA LEU A 2 -3.27 20.14 0.60
C LEU A 2 -3.19 21.64 0.95
N ALA A 3 -4.33 22.31 1.10
CA ALA A 3 -4.36 23.75 1.37
C ALA A 3 -4.04 24.05 2.85
N GLU A 4 -4.62 23.27 3.73
CA GLU A 4 -4.36 23.21 5.17
C GLU A 4 -4.74 21.82 5.70
N PHE A 5 -4.35 21.48 6.92
CA PHE A 5 -4.79 20.21 7.49
C PHE A 5 -6.32 20.17 7.62
N GLY A 6 -6.90 19.09 7.10
CA GLY A 6 -8.34 18.91 7.00
C GLY A 6 -8.99 19.55 5.76
N ARG A 7 -8.19 20.16 4.84
CA ARG A 7 -8.74 20.75 3.61
C ARG A 7 -7.83 20.52 2.38
N LEU A 8 -8.43 19.95 1.35
CA LEU A 8 -7.87 19.90 0.01
C LEU A 8 -8.59 20.87 -0.91
N ASP A 9 -7.85 21.55 -1.76
CA ASP A 9 -8.38 22.38 -2.82
C ASP A 9 -7.96 21.82 -4.18
N VAL A 10 -8.87 21.83 -5.15
CA VAL A 10 -8.55 21.64 -6.57
C VAL A 10 -8.11 23.00 -7.10
N VAL A 11 -6.86 23.06 -7.58
CA VAL A 11 -6.25 24.31 -8.03
C VAL A 11 -5.61 24.12 -9.38
N GLU A 12 -5.51 25.19 -10.16
CA GLU A 12 -4.64 25.19 -11.34
C GLU A 12 -3.17 25.24 -10.89
N TYR A 13 -2.35 24.43 -11.54
CA TYR A 13 -0.93 24.32 -11.28
C TYR A 13 -0.17 24.27 -12.63
N PRO A 14 1.02 24.87 -12.73
CA PRO A 14 1.77 24.79 -13.98
C PRO A 14 2.06 23.34 -14.39
N ASP A 15 1.80 23.02 -15.64
CA ASP A 15 2.12 21.71 -16.19
C ASP A 15 3.62 21.44 -16.08
N PRO A 16 4.02 20.29 -15.52
CA PRO A 16 5.43 19.91 -15.47
C PRO A 16 5.94 19.57 -16.88
N VAL A 17 7.23 19.78 -17.09
CA VAL A 17 7.93 19.37 -18.31
C VAL A 17 8.93 18.27 -17.95
N ALA A 18 8.95 17.18 -18.71
CA ALA A 18 9.93 16.12 -18.51
C ALA A 18 11.35 16.65 -18.75
N ALA A 19 12.18 16.63 -17.71
CA ALA A 19 13.60 16.94 -17.83
C ALA A 19 14.35 15.76 -18.50
N SER A 20 15.65 15.96 -18.78
CA SER A 20 16.50 14.88 -19.25
C SER A 20 16.49 13.72 -18.23
N GLY A 21 16.23 12.51 -18.70
CA GLY A 21 16.11 11.32 -17.86
C GLY A 21 14.73 11.08 -17.25
N GLU A 22 13.72 11.92 -17.56
CA GLU A 22 12.36 11.81 -17.02
C GLU A 22 11.32 11.47 -18.10
N VAL A 23 10.19 10.97 -17.64
CA VAL A 23 8.96 10.76 -18.42
C VAL A 23 7.86 11.60 -17.80
N LEU A 24 7.13 12.33 -18.61
CA LEU A 24 5.89 12.98 -18.23
C LEU A 24 4.73 11.98 -18.38
N VAL A 25 4.07 11.71 -17.27
CA VAL A 25 2.90 10.81 -17.23
C VAL A 25 1.64 11.65 -17.08
N ALA A 26 0.70 11.51 -18.01
CA ALA A 26 -0.68 11.96 -17.85
C ALA A 26 -1.39 10.93 -16.96
N ILE A 27 -1.74 11.34 -15.76
CA ILE A 27 -2.35 10.45 -14.76
C ILE A 27 -3.81 10.21 -15.15
N ALA A 28 -4.21 8.95 -15.12
CA ALA A 28 -5.61 8.56 -15.32
C ALA A 28 -6.28 8.23 -13.97
N HIS A 29 -5.58 7.48 -13.11
CA HIS A 29 -6.12 7.05 -11.81
C HIS A 29 -5.05 7.11 -10.73
N THR A 30 -5.46 7.57 -9.54
CA THR A 30 -4.62 7.56 -8.33
C THR A 30 -5.40 7.06 -7.12
N GLY A 31 -4.86 6.07 -6.40
CA GLY A 31 -5.45 5.55 -5.18
C GLY A 31 -5.28 6.49 -3.99
N ILE A 32 -6.30 6.57 -3.14
CA ILE A 32 -6.19 7.24 -1.84
C ILE A 32 -5.63 6.25 -0.83
N CYS A 33 -4.45 6.56 -0.30
CA CYS A 33 -3.77 5.76 0.72
C CYS A 33 -4.12 6.24 2.13
N GLY A 34 -4.07 5.34 3.11
CA GLY A 34 -4.18 5.70 4.53
C GLY A 34 -3.12 6.72 4.97
N THR A 35 -1.92 6.66 4.36
CA THR A 35 -0.85 7.64 4.64
C THR A 35 -1.17 9.04 4.09
N ASP A 36 -1.98 9.15 3.03
CA ASP A 36 -2.48 10.43 2.54
C ASP A 36 -3.54 11.00 3.48
N LEU A 37 -4.41 10.14 4.05
CA LEU A 37 -5.38 10.55 5.08
C LEU A 37 -4.68 11.04 6.35
N HIS A 38 -3.62 10.35 6.81
CA HIS A 38 -2.80 10.82 7.93
C HIS A 38 -2.09 12.16 7.60
N GLY A 39 -1.70 12.35 6.34
CA GLY A 39 -1.16 13.63 5.87
C GLY A 39 -2.20 14.72 5.83
N TYR A 40 -3.39 14.41 5.34
CA TYR A 40 -4.56 15.30 5.30
C TYR A 40 -4.93 15.82 6.70
N THR A 41 -4.94 14.96 7.70
CA THR A 41 -5.22 15.34 9.10
C THR A 41 -4.03 15.94 9.84
N GLY A 42 -2.83 15.89 9.28
CA GLY A 42 -1.58 16.30 9.95
C GLY A 42 -1.04 15.32 10.98
N ALA A 43 -1.67 14.15 11.15
CA ALA A 43 -1.34 13.20 12.21
C ALA A 43 0.08 12.61 12.15
N ASN A 44 0.69 12.51 10.95
CA ASN A 44 1.99 11.86 10.78
C ASN A 44 3.18 12.83 10.61
N GLY A 45 2.94 14.14 10.52
CA GLY A 45 3.98 15.17 10.37
C GLY A 45 4.81 15.08 9.07
N ARG A 46 4.43 14.22 8.11
CA ARG A 46 5.17 13.97 6.87
C ARG A 46 4.64 14.76 5.68
N ARG A 47 3.48 15.33 5.80
CA ARG A 47 2.86 16.18 4.79
C ARG A 47 2.78 17.59 5.33
N VAL A 48 2.89 18.57 4.45
CA VAL A 48 2.79 19.98 4.80
C VAL A 48 1.80 20.68 3.87
N PRO A 49 1.09 21.70 4.33
CA PRO A 49 0.27 22.53 3.44
C PRO A 49 1.06 23.06 2.25
N GLY A 50 0.41 23.16 1.10
CA GLY A 50 1.00 23.59 -0.17
C GLY A 50 1.47 22.45 -1.07
N MET A 51 1.53 21.20 -0.59
CA MET A 51 1.97 20.07 -1.41
C MET A 51 0.83 19.39 -2.17
N VAL A 52 1.17 18.77 -3.30
CA VAL A 52 0.34 17.80 -4.01
C VAL A 52 0.75 16.40 -3.57
N MET A 53 -0.21 15.61 -3.09
CA MET A 53 0.00 14.25 -2.59
C MET A 53 -0.30 13.19 -3.69
N GLY A 54 -0.33 11.93 -3.32
CA GLY A 54 -0.67 10.77 -4.16
C GLY A 54 0.57 9.99 -4.63
N HIS A 55 0.49 8.66 -4.53
CA HIS A 55 1.62 7.77 -4.84
C HIS A 55 1.20 6.40 -5.38
N GLU A 56 -0.09 6.08 -5.42
CA GLU A 56 -0.64 4.84 -5.95
C GLU A 56 -1.26 5.13 -7.32
N THR A 57 -0.50 5.13 -8.42
CA THR A 57 -0.98 5.76 -9.64
C THR A 57 -0.67 5.00 -10.92
N ALA A 58 -1.52 5.19 -11.92
CA ALA A 58 -1.30 4.79 -13.30
C ALA A 58 -1.89 5.82 -14.27
N GLY A 59 -1.38 5.80 -15.48
CA GLY A 59 -1.79 6.71 -16.54
C GLY A 59 -1.16 6.34 -17.88
N VAL A 60 -0.90 7.35 -18.69
CA VAL A 60 -0.24 7.14 -19.99
C VAL A 60 0.95 8.10 -20.13
N VAL A 61 1.95 7.66 -20.87
CA VAL A 61 3.07 8.53 -21.25
C VAL A 61 2.56 9.70 -22.07
N ALA A 62 2.75 10.93 -21.60
CA ALA A 62 2.42 12.16 -22.32
C ALA A 62 3.61 12.67 -23.15
N ALA A 63 4.81 12.64 -22.56
CA ALA A 63 6.05 13.07 -23.21
C ALA A 63 7.25 12.34 -22.58
N VAL A 64 8.36 12.34 -23.31
CA VAL A 64 9.62 11.71 -22.90
C VAL A 64 10.71 12.76 -22.96
N GLY A 65 11.48 12.89 -21.89
CA GLY A 65 12.62 13.79 -21.81
C GLY A 65 13.84 13.29 -22.59
N ASP A 66 14.82 14.17 -22.77
CA ASP A 66 16.03 13.85 -23.51
C ASP A 66 16.79 12.64 -22.93
N GLY A 67 17.34 11.83 -23.82
CA GLY A 67 18.18 10.69 -23.47
C GLY A 67 17.40 9.42 -23.07
N ILE A 68 16.06 9.45 -23.10
CA ILE A 68 15.21 8.30 -22.80
C ILE A 68 14.75 7.61 -24.06
N SER A 69 14.80 6.29 -24.05
CA SER A 69 14.25 5.39 -25.07
C SER A 69 13.37 4.31 -24.41
N GLY A 70 12.53 3.65 -25.21
CA GLY A 70 11.68 2.55 -24.71
C GLY A 70 10.31 2.98 -24.21
N PHE A 71 10.00 4.27 -24.24
CA PHE A 71 8.65 4.79 -23.97
C PHE A 71 8.10 5.53 -25.19
N ALA A 72 6.79 5.45 -25.39
CA ALA A 72 6.09 6.17 -26.45
C ALA A 72 4.85 6.88 -25.89
N PRO A 73 4.51 8.10 -26.37
CA PRO A 73 3.27 8.77 -26.01
C PRO A 73 2.06 7.85 -26.23
N GLY A 74 1.14 7.84 -25.24
CA GLY A 74 -0.04 6.98 -25.22
C GLY A 74 0.20 5.59 -24.60
N GLN A 75 1.43 5.19 -24.32
CA GLN A 75 1.73 3.92 -23.65
C GLN A 75 1.19 3.93 -22.21
N ALA A 76 0.41 2.91 -21.85
CA ALA A 76 -0.10 2.76 -20.49
C ALA A 76 1.03 2.37 -19.49
N VAL A 77 1.07 3.04 -18.36
CA VAL A 77 2.13 2.89 -17.36
C VAL A 77 1.59 3.01 -15.94
N THR A 78 2.30 2.41 -15.00
CA THR A 78 2.22 2.72 -13.57
C THR A 78 3.54 3.32 -13.09
N VAL A 79 3.53 3.96 -11.93
CA VAL A 79 4.71 4.64 -11.39
C VAL A 79 5.11 4.04 -10.06
N ASN A 80 6.35 3.58 -9.96
CA ASN A 80 6.95 3.25 -8.67
C ASN A 80 7.38 4.55 -7.97
N PRO A 81 6.71 4.96 -6.88
CA PRO A 81 6.99 6.25 -6.23
C PRO A 81 8.28 6.27 -5.39
N VAL A 82 8.94 5.14 -5.16
CA VAL A 82 10.19 5.06 -4.38
C VAL A 82 11.37 5.46 -5.28
N VAL A 83 11.88 6.65 -5.09
CA VAL A 83 12.98 7.20 -5.89
C VAL A 83 14.27 7.25 -5.08
N VAL A 84 15.36 6.73 -5.65
CA VAL A 84 16.72 6.84 -5.12
C VAL A 84 17.54 7.82 -5.99
N PRO A 85 18.63 8.42 -5.48
CA PRO A 85 19.53 9.24 -6.30
C PRO A 85 20.02 8.46 -7.54
N THR A 86 20.20 9.16 -8.66
CA THR A 86 20.51 8.52 -9.96
C THR A 86 21.83 7.76 -9.92
N ASP A 87 22.85 8.31 -9.29
CA ASP A 87 24.19 7.72 -9.21
C ASP A 87 24.21 6.41 -8.40
N ASP A 88 23.27 6.25 -7.49
CA ASP A 88 23.15 5.07 -6.61
C ASP A 88 22.15 4.03 -7.10
N ALA A 89 21.30 4.36 -8.08
CA ALA A 89 20.15 3.55 -8.46
C ALA A 89 20.51 2.09 -8.79
N GLN A 90 21.59 1.87 -9.56
CA GLN A 90 22.02 0.53 -9.92
C GLN A 90 22.55 -0.28 -8.73
N ALA A 91 23.30 0.35 -7.83
CA ALA A 91 23.87 -0.30 -6.66
C ALA A 91 22.81 -0.68 -5.59
N TRP A 92 21.66 -0.01 -5.63
CA TRP A 92 20.57 -0.21 -4.69
C TRP A 92 19.38 -0.95 -5.28
N ARG A 93 19.47 -1.42 -6.53
CA ARG A 93 18.40 -2.21 -7.14
C ARG A 93 18.05 -3.43 -6.26
N GLY A 94 16.76 -3.62 -5.98
CA GLY A 94 16.24 -4.67 -5.11
C GLY A 94 16.23 -4.32 -3.62
N ARG A 95 16.71 -3.12 -3.25
CA ARG A 95 16.69 -2.61 -1.86
C ARG A 95 16.56 -1.09 -1.77
N GLU A 96 15.93 -0.47 -2.74
CA GLU A 96 15.77 0.98 -2.85
C GLU A 96 15.09 1.58 -1.62
N GLN A 97 14.14 0.85 -1.01
CA GLN A 97 13.45 1.25 0.21
C GLN A 97 14.38 1.42 1.43
N GLN A 98 15.60 0.88 1.38
CA GLN A 98 16.61 1.00 2.43
C GLN A 98 17.62 2.12 2.17
N HIS A 99 17.60 2.76 0.99
CA HIS A 99 18.54 3.82 0.65
C HIS A 99 18.34 5.05 1.57
N PRO A 100 19.40 5.58 2.21
CA PRO A 100 19.27 6.70 3.15
C PRO A 100 18.80 8.00 2.48
N GLY A 101 19.13 8.22 1.21
CA GLY A 101 18.74 9.38 0.41
C GLY A 101 17.49 9.16 -0.44
N LYS A 102 16.75 8.06 -0.24
CA LYS A 102 15.49 7.83 -0.96
C LYS A 102 14.44 8.89 -0.62
N TYR A 103 13.55 9.12 -1.55
CA TYR A 103 12.29 9.82 -1.27
C TYR A 103 11.13 9.06 -1.91
N VAL A 104 9.92 9.41 -1.49
CA VAL A 104 8.69 8.87 -2.06
C VAL A 104 7.91 10.03 -2.68
N ILE A 105 7.56 9.90 -3.97
CA ILE A 105 6.65 10.81 -4.66
C ILE A 105 5.34 10.87 -3.84
N GLY A 106 4.79 12.06 -3.63
CA GLY A 106 3.61 12.25 -2.78
C GLY A 106 3.89 12.34 -1.27
N VAL A 107 5.14 12.12 -0.85
CA VAL A 107 5.59 12.32 0.54
C VAL A 107 6.59 13.48 0.64
N LYS A 108 7.44 13.65 -0.37
CA LYS A 108 8.41 14.75 -0.43
C LYS A 108 7.70 16.05 -0.80
N PRO A 109 7.79 17.13 0.04
CA PRO A 109 7.01 18.35 -0.15
C PRO A 109 7.26 19.08 -1.48
N ASP A 110 8.50 19.06 -1.98
CA ASP A 110 8.93 19.82 -3.15
C ASP A 110 8.70 19.09 -4.48
N VAL A 111 7.97 17.98 -4.45
CA VAL A 111 7.66 17.16 -5.64
C VAL A 111 6.17 17.15 -5.87
N VAL A 112 5.72 17.62 -7.04
CA VAL A 112 4.33 17.45 -7.48
C VAL A 112 4.07 15.95 -7.65
N ALA A 113 2.97 15.48 -7.09
CA ALA A 113 2.66 14.07 -7.07
C ALA A 113 1.31 13.75 -7.74
N ALA A 114 0.82 12.54 -7.58
CA ALA A 114 -0.14 11.95 -8.49
C ALA A 114 -1.61 12.40 -8.32
N PHE A 115 -1.97 13.22 -7.31
CA PHE A 115 -3.25 13.95 -7.33
C PHE A 115 -3.13 15.22 -8.19
N ALA A 116 -2.60 15.05 -9.40
CA ALA A 116 -2.45 16.06 -10.46
C ALA A 116 -2.59 15.41 -11.82
N GLN A 117 -3.03 16.15 -12.83
CA GLN A 117 -3.23 15.62 -14.18
C GLN A 117 -1.91 15.14 -14.82
N PHE A 118 -0.77 15.73 -14.45
CA PHE A 118 0.54 15.37 -14.99
C PHE A 118 1.58 15.28 -13.86
N VAL A 119 2.48 14.30 -13.99
CA VAL A 119 3.64 14.13 -13.10
C VAL A 119 4.88 13.82 -13.95
N ALA A 120 5.97 14.56 -13.74
CA ALA A 120 7.27 14.23 -14.30
C ALA A 120 8.02 13.32 -13.31
N VAL A 121 8.48 12.16 -13.77
CA VAL A 121 9.13 11.15 -12.93
C VAL A 121 10.38 10.59 -13.62
N PRO A 122 11.42 10.16 -12.87
CA PRO A 122 12.56 9.48 -13.47
C PRO A 122 12.10 8.26 -14.27
N ALA A 123 12.60 8.10 -15.49
CA ALA A 123 12.16 7.04 -16.40
C ALA A 123 12.27 5.63 -15.80
N ARG A 124 13.27 5.39 -14.93
CA ARG A 124 13.45 4.09 -14.23
C ARG A 124 12.34 3.78 -13.22
N ASN A 125 11.52 4.77 -12.86
CA ASN A 125 10.39 4.63 -11.95
C ASN A 125 9.06 4.44 -12.70
N VAL A 126 9.08 4.52 -14.03
CA VAL A 126 7.91 4.28 -14.90
C VAL A 126 7.93 2.83 -15.35
N VAL A 127 6.84 2.10 -15.09
CA VAL A 127 6.72 0.69 -15.42
C VAL A 127 5.57 0.50 -16.42
N PRO A 128 5.84 -0.03 -17.62
CA PRO A 128 4.78 -0.30 -18.60
C PRO A 128 3.74 -1.27 -18.04
N LEU A 129 2.46 -0.96 -18.25
CA LEU A 129 1.39 -1.92 -17.99
C LEU A 129 1.34 -2.96 -19.12
N PRO A 130 1.03 -4.23 -18.80
CA PRO A 130 0.73 -5.24 -19.81
C PRO A 130 -0.41 -4.79 -20.75
N ASP A 131 -0.36 -5.24 -22.01
CA ASP A 131 -1.37 -4.91 -23.00
C ASP A 131 -2.78 -5.24 -22.52
N GLY A 132 -3.67 -4.27 -22.62
CA GLY A 132 -5.06 -4.40 -22.20
C GLY A 132 -5.33 -4.26 -20.70
N MET A 133 -4.31 -4.10 -19.87
CA MET A 133 -4.53 -3.86 -18.45
C MET A 133 -5.05 -2.43 -18.20
N PRO A 134 -6.22 -2.28 -17.54
CA PRO A 134 -6.78 -0.95 -17.22
C PRO A 134 -5.88 -0.16 -16.27
N THR A 135 -5.85 1.16 -16.41
CA THR A 135 -5.11 2.05 -15.48
C THR A 135 -5.66 2.02 -14.06
N THR A 136 -6.94 1.69 -13.86
CA THR A 136 -7.53 1.41 -12.54
C THR A 136 -6.79 0.28 -11.82
N HIS A 137 -6.46 -0.80 -12.54
CA HIS A 137 -5.66 -1.89 -12.00
C HIS A 137 -4.21 -1.45 -11.75
N GLY A 138 -3.64 -0.66 -12.67
CA GLY A 138 -2.28 -0.12 -12.51
C GLY A 138 -2.08 0.69 -11.23
N ALA A 139 -3.11 1.37 -10.74
CA ALA A 139 -3.09 2.10 -9.47
C ALA A 139 -3.05 1.19 -8.23
N LEU A 140 -3.38 -0.10 -8.36
CA LEU A 140 -3.30 -1.07 -7.25
C LEU A 140 -1.92 -1.73 -7.13
N VAL A 141 -1.02 -1.53 -8.08
CA VAL A 141 0.31 -2.17 -8.05
C VAL A 141 1.11 -1.73 -6.84
N GLU A 142 1.02 -0.46 -6.45
CA GLU A 142 1.73 0.09 -5.30
C GLU A 142 1.35 -0.61 -3.98
N PRO A 143 0.08 -0.65 -3.53
CA PRO A 143 -0.29 -1.34 -2.29
C PRO A 143 -0.02 -2.85 -2.34
N LEU A 144 -0.09 -3.49 -3.52
CA LEU A 144 0.31 -4.89 -3.68
C LEU A 144 1.83 -5.08 -3.59
N ALA A 145 2.64 -4.09 -4.01
CA ALA A 145 4.08 -4.13 -3.83
C ALA A 145 4.46 -4.03 -2.35
N VAL A 146 3.77 -3.19 -1.55
CA VAL A 146 3.91 -3.17 -0.08
C VAL A 146 3.67 -4.56 0.50
N ALA A 147 2.58 -5.21 0.10
CA ALA A 147 2.23 -6.54 0.56
C ALA A 147 3.22 -7.61 0.09
N THR A 148 3.66 -7.55 -1.18
CA THR A 148 4.65 -8.47 -1.75
C THR A 148 5.96 -8.40 -0.98
N HIS A 149 6.44 -7.19 -0.71
CA HIS A 149 7.63 -6.99 0.11
C HIS A 149 7.45 -7.54 1.51
N ALA A 150 6.35 -7.18 2.20
CA ALA A 150 6.09 -7.61 3.57
C ALA A 150 6.04 -9.14 3.70
N VAL A 151 5.34 -9.83 2.77
CA VAL A 151 5.28 -11.30 2.75
C VAL A 151 6.65 -11.90 2.51
N GLY A 152 7.45 -11.31 1.61
CA GLY A 152 8.83 -11.72 1.34
C GLY A 152 9.80 -11.49 2.51
N ARG A 153 9.43 -10.68 3.52
CA ARG A 153 10.24 -10.47 4.74
C ARG A 153 10.23 -11.67 5.69
N LEU A 154 9.23 -12.53 5.59
CA LEU A 154 9.09 -13.70 6.47
C LEU A 154 9.37 -14.99 5.69
N ASN A 155 10.06 -15.93 6.34
CA ASN A 155 10.08 -17.31 5.91
C ASN A 155 8.85 -18.00 6.49
N LEU A 156 7.82 -18.22 5.67
CA LEU A 156 6.53 -18.73 6.13
C LEU A 156 6.54 -20.26 6.24
N PRO A 157 6.38 -20.83 7.44
CA PRO A 157 6.12 -22.26 7.59
C PRO A 157 4.72 -22.65 7.07
N ASP A 158 4.50 -23.94 6.84
CA ASP A 158 3.14 -24.44 6.56
C ASP A 158 2.22 -24.27 7.76
N GLY A 159 1.11 -23.61 7.55
CA GLY A 159 0.11 -23.38 8.60
C GLY A 159 -0.75 -22.14 8.40
N PRO A 160 -1.60 -21.83 9.38
CA PRO A 160 -2.45 -20.64 9.35
C PRO A 160 -1.62 -19.38 9.55
N VAL A 161 -1.95 -18.33 8.81
CA VAL A 161 -1.33 -17.00 8.93
C VAL A 161 -2.39 -15.97 9.30
N LEU A 162 -2.11 -15.15 10.29
CA LEU A 162 -2.98 -14.07 10.73
C LEU A 162 -2.55 -12.74 10.08
N VAL A 163 -3.53 -11.94 9.66
CA VAL A 163 -3.36 -10.53 9.31
C VAL A 163 -4.22 -9.71 10.27
N ALA A 164 -3.64 -8.79 11.00
CA ALA A 164 -4.37 -7.82 11.80
C ALA A 164 -4.64 -6.56 10.98
N GLY A 165 -5.93 -6.21 10.84
CA GLY A 165 -6.43 -5.12 10.00
C GLY A 165 -6.81 -5.56 8.59
N GLY A 166 -8.07 -5.36 8.23
CA GLY A 166 -8.66 -5.67 6.92
C GLY A 166 -8.82 -4.46 6.00
N GLY A 167 -8.07 -3.38 6.24
CA GLY A 167 -7.97 -2.24 5.32
C GLY A 167 -7.20 -2.59 4.03
N PRO A 168 -7.03 -1.63 3.10
CA PRO A 168 -6.41 -1.91 1.79
C PRO A 168 -5.06 -2.64 1.84
N ILE A 169 -4.20 -2.34 2.82
CA ILE A 169 -2.93 -3.05 2.99
C ILE A 169 -3.15 -4.49 3.49
N GLY A 170 -4.03 -4.70 4.49
CA GLY A 170 -4.33 -6.05 4.96
C GLY A 170 -5.00 -6.92 3.89
N GLN A 171 -5.88 -6.33 3.07
CA GLN A 171 -6.46 -6.98 1.89
C GLN A 171 -5.37 -7.39 0.89
N SER A 172 -4.44 -6.48 0.58
CA SER A 172 -3.30 -6.77 -0.31
C SER A 172 -2.41 -7.88 0.25
N VAL A 173 -2.11 -7.87 1.57
CA VAL A 173 -1.35 -8.95 2.23
C VAL A 173 -2.10 -10.28 2.13
N ALA A 174 -3.42 -10.29 2.37
CA ALA A 174 -4.24 -11.49 2.27
C ALA A 174 -4.23 -12.07 0.84
N VAL A 175 -4.33 -11.23 -0.17
CA VAL A 175 -4.22 -11.61 -1.59
C VAL A 175 -2.84 -12.24 -1.86
N VAL A 176 -1.75 -11.57 -1.50
CA VAL A 176 -0.39 -12.07 -1.76
C VAL A 176 -0.14 -13.39 -1.01
N LEU A 177 -0.57 -13.52 0.25
CA LEU A 177 -0.45 -14.77 1.01
C LEU A 177 -1.12 -15.94 0.28
N ARG A 178 -2.33 -15.73 -0.27
CA ARG A 178 -3.01 -16.76 -1.06
C ARG A 178 -2.25 -17.11 -2.34
N GLN A 179 -1.74 -16.10 -3.04
CA GLN A 179 -0.96 -16.30 -4.28
C GLN A 179 0.35 -17.05 -4.05
N VAL A 180 0.98 -16.92 -2.87
CA VAL A 180 2.16 -17.72 -2.51
C VAL A 180 1.82 -19.09 -1.90
N GLY A 181 0.54 -19.48 -1.88
CA GLY A 181 0.08 -20.82 -1.51
C GLY A 181 -0.30 -21.01 -0.04
N VAL A 182 -0.41 -19.94 0.76
CA VAL A 182 -0.94 -20.05 2.14
C VAL A 182 -2.40 -20.45 2.08
N ARG A 183 -2.73 -21.62 2.63
CA ARG A 183 -4.08 -22.19 2.54
C ARG A 183 -5.08 -21.57 3.51
N GLN A 184 -4.61 -21.21 4.71
CA GLN A 184 -5.43 -20.64 5.77
C GLN A 184 -4.94 -19.23 6.08
N VAL A 185 -5.56 -18.24 5.47
CA VAL A 185 -5.36 -16.82 5.76
C VAL A 185 -6.55 -16.34 6.59
N LEU A 186 -6.27 -15.85 7.80
CA LEU A 186 -7.25 -15.27 8.70
C LEU A 186 -6.98 -13.77 8.82
N VAL A 187 -8.03 -12.95 8.76
CA VAL A 187 -7.89 -11.50 8.86
C VAL A 187 -8.78 -10.98 9.98
N SER A 188 -8.18 -10.34 10.98
CA SER A 188 -8.91 -9.68 12.07
C SER A 188 -9.30 -8.26 11.66
N GLU A 189 -10.61 -7.95 11.60
CA GLU A 189 -11.14 -6.66 11.15
C GLU A 189 -12.47 -6.35 11.88
N PRO A 190 -12.59 -5.19 12.57
CA PRO A 190 -13.81 -4.82 13.29
C PRO A 190 -14.96 -4.37 12.37
N ALA A 191 -14.70 -3.78 11.20
CA ALA A 191 -15.72 -3.27 10.29
C ALA A 191 -16.39 -4.37 9.49
N ALA A 192 -17.72 -4.45 9.53
CA ALA A 192 -18.48 -5.51 8.87
C ALA A 192 -18.31 -5.49 7.35
N GLU A 193 -18.36 -4.32 6.73
CA GLU A 193 -18.22 -4.14 5.28
C GLU A 193 -16.85 -4.63 4.77
N ARG A 194 -15.79 -4.41 5.56
CA ARG A 194 -14.45 -4.93 5.23
C ARG A 194 -14.37 -6.44 5.41
N ARG A 195 -15.03 -7.01 6.42
CA ARG A 195 -15.11 -8.48 6.56
C ARG A 195 -15.83 -9.13 5.40
N GLU A 196 -16.89 -8.51 4.87
CA GLU A 196 -17.59 -8.98 3.67
C GLU A 196 -16.67 -9.00 2.45
N LEU A 197 -15.91 -7.91 2.21
CA LEU A 197 -14.92 -7.85 1.14
C LEU A 197 -13.83 -8.92 1.30
N LEU A 198 -13.32 -9.12 2.52
CA LEU A 198 -12.33 -10.18 2.80
C LEU A 198 -12.88 -11.58 2.51
N THR A 199 -14.15 -11.80 2.80
CA THR A 199 -14.83 -13.07 2.46
C THR A 199 -14.91 -13.23 0.94
N ALA A 200 -15.20 -12.17 0.19
CA ALA A 200 -15.18 -12.19 -1.28
C ALA A 200 -13.78 -12.47 -1.85
N LEU A 201 -12.71 -12.04 -1.16
CA LEU A 201 -11.33 -12.41 -1.47
C LEU A 201 -11.01 -13.89 -1.11
N GLY A 202 -11.96 -14.61 -0.52
CA GLY A 202 -11.83 -16.02 -0.14
C GLY A 202 -10.91 -16.27 1.05
N VAL A 203 -10.83 -15.33 1.99
CA VAL A 203 -10.10 -15.49 3.26
C VAL A 203 -11.09 -15.52 4.43
N THR A 204 -10.65 -16.03 5.58
CA THR A 204 -11.50 -16.07 6.77
C THR A 204 -11.39 -14.75 7.52
N ALA A 205 -12.48 -14.00 7.63
CA ALA A 205 -12.54 -12.77 8.40
C ALA A 205 -12.97 -13.05 9.84
N LEU A 206 -12.25 -12.49 10.80
CA LEU A 206 -12.51 -12.56 12.24
C LEU A 206 -12.95 -11.19 12.75
N ASN A 207 -13.93 -11.16 13.66
CA ASN A 207 -14.32 -9.92 14.32
C ASN A 207 -13.65 -9.88 15.72
N PRO A 208 -12.70 -8.97 15.97
CA PRO A 208 -12.04 -8.86 17.27
C PRO A 208 -12.99 -8.44 18.40
N GLY A 209 -14.20 -7.96 18.08
CA GLY A 209 -15.24 -7.63 19.06
C GLY A 209 -16.00 -8.85 19.61
N ASP A 210 -15.94 -10.01 18.95
CA ASP A 210 -16.71 -11.19 19.35
C ASP A 210 -15.98 -12.01 20.42
N ALA A 211 -14.66 -12.13 20.34
CA ALA A 211 -13.80 -12.84 21.29
C ALA A 211 -12.33 -12.42 21.06
N PRO A 212 -11.39 -12.74 21.98
CA PRO A 212 -9.97 -12.58 21.76
C PRO A 212 -9.51 -13.21 20.44
N VAL A 213 -8.71 -12.48 19.64
CA VAL A 213 -8.28 -12.93 18.31
C VAL A 213 -7.56 -14.28 18.35
N ALA A 214 -6.75 -14.50 19.38
CA ALA A 214 -6.04 -15.78 19.59
C ALA A 214 -7.00 -16.98 19.74
N GLU A 215 -8.10 -16.82 20.46
CA GLU A 215 -9.11 -17.87 20.63
C GLU A 215 -9.84 -18.16 19.33
N GLN A 216 -10.19 -17.11 18.56
CA GLN A 216 -10.83 -17.25 17.25
C GLN A 216 -9.91 -17.95 16.25
N VAL A 217 -8.60 -17.61 16.22
CA VAL A 217 -7.61 -18.28 15.35
C VAL A 217 -7.57 -19.78 15.66
N VAL A 218 -7.45 -20.15 16.94
CA VAL A 218 -7.43 -21.57 17.34
C VAL A 218 -8.75 -22.27 17.02
N ALA A 219 -9.88 -21.63 17.25
CA ALA A 219 -11.21 -22.21 16.95
C ALA A 219 -11.38 -22.50 15.47
N VAL A 220 -10.89 -21.63 14.59
CA VAL A 220 -11.02 -21.77 13.12
C VAL A 220 -9.93 -22.68 12.54
N ALA A 221 -8.67 -22.51 12.95
CA ALA A 221 -7.54 -23.20 12.34
C ALA A 221 -7.09 -24.47 13.09
N GLY A 222 -7.61 -24.71 14.29
CA GLY A 222 -7.24 -25.84 15.15
C GLY A 222 -5.91 -25.68 15.86
N ARG A 223 -5.18 -24.58 15.62
CA ARG A 223 -3.87 -24.27 16.22
C ARG A 223 -3.59 -22.75 16.13
N PRO A 224 -2.62 -22.23 16.89
CA PRO A 224 -2.15 -20.85 16.71
C PRO A 224 -1.59 -20.62 15.31
N ALA A 225 -1.54 -19.35 14.87
CA ALA A 225 -0.95 -18.96 13.60
C ALA A 225 0.59 -19.16 13.62
N VAL A 226 1.14 -19.60 12.49
CA VAL A 226 2.59 -19.82 12.33
C VAL A 226 3.36 -18.51 12.07
N ALA A 227 2.64 -17.48 11.63
CA ALA A 227 3.14 -16.13 11.43
C ALA A 227 1.99 -15.13 11.48
N ALA A 228 2.30 -13.85 11.70
CA ALA A 228 1.31 -12.79 11.62
C ALA A 228 1.86 -11.54 10.90
N PHE A 229 0.94 -10.76 10.32
CA PHE A 229 1.20 -9.48 9.69
C PHE A 229 0.32 -8.41 10.35
N ASP A 230 0.94 -7.38 10.92
CA ASP A 230 0.21 -6.24 11.46
C ASP A 230 0.12 -5.13 10.41
N ALA A 231 -1.07 -4.95 9.83
CA ALA A 231 -1.39 -3.90 8.87
C ALA A 231 -2.06 -2.66 9.52
N VAL A 232 -2.13 -2.62 10.86
CA VAL A 232 -2.70 -1.51 11.64
C VAL A 232 -1.60 -0.61 12.19
N GLY A 233 -0.65 -1.17 12.95
CA GLY A 233 0.43 -0.42 13.59
C GLY A 233 0.03 0.20 14.92
N SER A 234 -0.74 -0.51 15.75
CA SER A 234 -1.10 -0.14 17.10
C SER A 234 -0.58 -1.14 18.12
N SER A 235 -0.44 -0.72 19.40
CA SER A 235 -0.03 -1.65 20.47
C SER A 235 -1.01 -2.81 20.61
N GLY A 236 -2.31 -2.56 20.46
CA GLY A 236 -3.35 -3.60 20.55
C GLY A 236 -3.25 -4.61 19.42
N SER A 237 -3.15 -4.17 18.14
CA SER A 237 -3.06 -5.08 16.99
C SER A 237 -1.78 -5.93 17.03
N VAL A 238 -0.65 -5.36 17.47
CA VAL A 238 0.60 -6.13 17.64
C VAL A 238 0.48 -7.12 18.80
N ALA A 239 -0.16 -6.74 19.91
CA ALA A 239 -0.43 -7.65 21.02
C ALA A 239 -1.32 -8.83 20.59
N ASP A 240 -2.38 -8.57 19.80
CA ASP A 240 -3.21 -9.62 19.23
C ASP A 240 -2.41 -10.57 18.31
N CYS A 241 -1.53 -10.02 17.47
CA CYS A 241 -0.64 -10.83 16.62
C CYS A 241 0.30 -11.71 17.47
N LEU A 242 0.90 -11.17 18.53
CA LEU A 242 1.74 -11.94 19.44
C LEU A 242 0.94 -13.05 20.14
N ALA A 243 -0.22 -12.72 20.72
CA ALA A 243 -1.06 -13.69 21.42
C ALA A 243 -1.59 -14.82 20.50
N ALA A 244 -1.89 -14.51 19.24
CA ALA A 244 -2.46 -15.45 18.29
C ALA A 244 -1.43 -16.36 17.60
N THR A 245 -0.12 -16.07 17.75
CA THR A 245 0.95 -16.84 17.10
C THR A 245 1.58 -17.88 18.03
N GLU A 246 2.08 -18.97 17.43
CA GLU A 246 2.82 -19.99 18.17
C GLU A 246 4.17 -19.49 18.70
N LEU A 247 4.82 -20.29 19.54
CA LEU A 247 6.18 -20.00 20.02
C LEU A 247 7.16 -20.03 18.84
N GLY A 248 8.12 -19.11 18.83
CA GLY A 248 9.12 -18.96 17.77
C GLY A 248 8.61 -18.27 16.49
N ALA A 249 7.32 -17.90 16.43
CA ALA A 249 6.74 -17.27 15.25
C ALA A 249 7.31 -15.86 14.98
N SER A 250 7.19 -15.42 13.75
CA SER A 250 7.51 -14.05 13.33
C SER A 250 6.25 -13.20 13.10
N VAL A 251 6.29 -11.95 13.56
CA VAL A 251 5.26 -10.94 13.33
C VAL A 251 5.86 -9.82 12.47
N CYS A 252 5.31 -9.60 11.28
CA CYS A 252 5.71 -8.53 10.38
C CYS A 252 4.91 -7.25 10.68
N LEU A 253 5.60 -6.15 10.96
CA LEU A 253 5.02 -4.85 11.23
C LEU A 253 5.01 -4.02 9.95
N ILE A 254 3.83 -3.71 9.42
CA ILE A 254 3.59 -2.92 8.20
C ILE A 254 2.84 -1.63 8.56
N GLY A 255 1.85 -1.75 9.43
CA GLY A 255 0.98 -0.66 9.84
C GLY A 255 1.73 0.48 10.54
N MET A 256 1.24 1.71 10.38
CA MET A 256 1.88 2.93 10.89
C MET A 256 0.86 3.87 11.56
N ALA A 257 -0.13 3.33 12.27
CA ALA A 257 -1.15 4.15 12.94
C ALA A 257 -0.57 4.98 14.08
N THR A 258 0.41 4.43 14.83
CA THR A 258 1.05 5.15 15.93
C THR A 258 2.58 5.16 15.79
N PRO A 259 3.25 6.25 16.22
CA PRO A 259 4.72 6.34 16.16
C PRO A 259 5.42 5.53 17.27
N ARG A 260 4.69 5.04 18.26
CA ARG A 260 5.22 4.31 19.41
C ARG A 260 4.30 3.15 19.74
N LEU A 261 4.91 2.00 20.04
CA LEU A 261 4.23 0.79 20.50
C LEU A 261 4.61 0.53 21.97
N ASP A 262 3.61 0.18 22.79
CA ASP A 262 3.78 -0.35 24.14
C ASP A 262 3.52 -1.85 24.08
N LEU A 263 4.55 -2.66 24.32
CA LEU A 263 4.52 -4.11 24.14
C LEU A 263 5.05 -4.81 25.38
N ALA A 264 4.40 -5.91 25.76
CA ALA A 264 4.88 -6.79 26.81
C ALA A 264 6.13 -7.55 26.35
N ALA A 265 7.28 -7.23 26.93
CA ALA A 265 8.57 -7.81 26.50
C ALA A 265 8.59 -9.35 26.65
N PHE A 266 7.89 -9.93 27.63
CA PHE A 266 7.84 -11.38 27.83
C PHE A 266 7.05 -12.12 26.75
N ASP A 267 6.09 -11.47 26.10
CA ASP A 267 5.37 -12.05 24.95
C ASP A 267 6.28 -12.24 23.74
N ILE A 268 7.41 -11.55 23.71
CA ILE A 268 8.44 -11.67 22.68
C ILE A 268 9.57 -12.58 23.17
N THR A 269 10.20 -12.24 24.30
CA THR A 269 11.44 -12.88 24.74
C THR A 269 11.23 -14.30 25.25
N ALA A 270 10.22 -14.54 26.12
CA ALA A 270 9.96 -15.86 26.67
C ALA A 270 9.33 -16.82 25.63
N ALA A 271 8.72 -16.28 24.60
CA ALA A 271 8.14 -17.04 23.51
C ALA A 271 9.08 -17.16 22.30
N GLU A 272 10.30 -16.61 22.35
CA GLU A 272 11.28 -16.56 21.24
C GLU A 272 10.71 -16.01 19.91
N ARG A 273 9.75 -15.07 19.99
CA ARG A 273 9.13 -14.47 18.80
C ARG A 273 10.01 -13.38 18.19
N SER A 274 9.90 -13.21 16.88
CA SER A 274 10.59 -12.15 16.13
C SER A 274 9.62 -11.06 15.69
N LEU A 275 9.98 -9.79 15.90
CA LEU A 275 9.31 -8.65 15.26
C LEU A 275 10.14 -8.19 14.06
N VAL A 276 9.52 -8.17 12.87
CA VAL A 276 10.17 -7.85 11.61
C VAL A 276 9.52 -6.62 10.99
N GLY A 277 10.26 -5.51 10.87
CA GLY A 277 9.76 -4.31 10.20
C GLY A 277 9.71 -4.49 8.69
N SER A 278 8.66 -3.95 8.07
CA SER A 278 8.51 -3.81 6.61
C SER A 278 8.14 -2.38 6.27
N PHE A 279 8.80 -1.79 5.28
CA PHE A 279 8.53 -0.42 4.83
C PHE A 279 8.69 -0.30 3.33
N ALA A 280 7.67 0.20 2.64
CA ALA A 280 7.64 0.30 1.19
C ALA A 280 8.05 -1.03 0.51
N TYR A 281 8.86 -1.00 -0.53
CA TYR A 281 9.24 -2.16 -1.34
C TYR A 281 10.43 -1.80 -2.24
N SER A 282 11.04 -2.80 -2.84
CA SER A 282 12.04 -2.64 -3.89
C SER A 282 11.38 -2.54 -5.28
N SER A 283 12.14 -2.09 -6.30
CA SER A 283 11.68 -2.14 -7.68
C SER A 283 11.31 -3.54 -8.13
N VAL A 284 12.02 -4.56 -7.62
CA VAL A 284 11.73 -5.98 -7.92
C VAL A 284 10.38 -6.40 -7.32
N ASP A 285 10.08 -6.01 -6.06
CA ASP A 285 8.78 -6.29 -5.46
C ASP A 285 7.64 -5.61 -6.23
N PHE A 286 7.87 -4.42 -6.77
CA PHE A 286 6.91 -3.69 -7.58
C PHE A 286 6.63 -4.39 -8.93
N GLU A 287 7.68 -4.86 -9.61
CA GLU A 287 7.56 -5.66 -10.84
C GLU A 287 6.78 -6.95 -10.56
N VAL A 288 7.10 -7.67 -9.48
CA VAL A 288 6.38 -8.89 -9.08
C VAL A 288 4.92 -8.61 -8.73
N ALA A 289 4.61 -7.49 -8.08
CA ALA A 289 3.23 -7.11 -7.76
C ALA A 289 2.42 -6.84 -9.04
N LEU A 290 3.02 -6.18 -10.04
CA LEU A 290 2.39 -5.98 -11.34
C LEU A 290 2.09 -7.31 -12.04
N GLU A 291 3.06 -8.23 -12.09
CA GLU A 291 2.87 -9.56 -12.70
C GLU A 291 1.77 -10.36 -12.00
N ARG A 292 1.72 -10.32 -10.66
CA ARG A 292 0.67 -10.95 -9.85
C ARG A 292 -0.71 -10.41 -10.19
N LEU A 293 -0.84 -9.08 -10.25
CA LEU A 293 -2.12 -8.44 -10.56
C LEU A 293 -2.57 -8.71 -11.99
N ALA A 294 -1.63 -8.70 -12.94
CA ALA A 294 -1.92 -9.02 -14.33
C ALA A 294 -2.39 -10.49 -14.53
N SER A 295 -1.91 -11.41 -13.68
CA SER A 295 -2.32 -12.82 -13.73
C SER A 295 -3.66 -13.12 -13.04
N THR A 296 -4.18 -12.19 -12.24
CA THR A 296 -5.43 -12.33 -11.46
C THR A 296 -6.24 -11.02 -11.49
N PRO A 297 -6.66 -10.55 -12.68
CA PRO A 297 -7.30 -9.24 -12.84
C PRO A 297 -8.62 -9.10 -12.08
N GLU A 298 -9.32 -10.21 -11.82
CA GLU A 298 -10.56 -10.26 -11.04
C GLU A 298 -10.39 -9.77 -9.59
N LEU A 299 -9.20 -9.85 -9.04
CA LEU A 299 -8.92 -9.34 -7.70
C LEU A 299 -8.99 -7.82 -7.64
N ALA A 300 -8.62 -7.13 -8.72
CA ALA A 300 -8.71 -5.68 -8.78
C ALA A 300 -10.16 -5.20 -8.64
N GLU A 301 -11.11 -5.90 -9.28
CA GLU A 301 -12.54 -5.58 -9.21
C GLU A 301 -13.09 -5.69 -7.78
N VAL A 302 -12.56 -6.61 -6.97
CA VAL A 302 -12.96 -6.77 -5.57
C VAL A 302 -12.28 -5.71 -4.68
N LEU A 303 -11.03 -5.38 -4.96
CA LEU A 303 -10.24 -4.45 -4.14
C LEU A 303 -10.66 -2.99 -4.32
N ILE A 304 -11.19 -2.61 -5.50
CA ILE A 304 -11.64 -1.24 -5.78
C ILE A 304 -13.09 -1.09 -5.32
N SER A 305 -13.32 -0.26 -4.30
CA SER A 305 -14.68 0.04 -3.82
C SER A 305 -15.41 1.04 -4.70
N ARG A 306 -14.71 2.08 -5.14
CA ARG A 306 -15.27 3.12 -6.01
C ARG A 306 -14.18 3.95 -6.66
N THR A 307 -14.55 4.60 -7.78
CA THR A 307 -13.79 5.66 -8.42
C THR A 307 -14.58 6.97 -8.30
N VAL A 308 -13.89 8.06 -8.01
CA VAL A 308 -14.47 9.41 -7.89
C VAL A 308 -13.70 10.36 -8.79
N SER A 309 -14.34 11.44 -9.25
CA SER A 309 -13.66 12.48 -10.02
C SER A 309 -12.71 13.31 -9.15
N LEU A 310 -11.78 14.03 -9.78
CA LEU A 310 -10.91 14.97 -9.09
C LEU A 310 -11.70 16.03 -8.32
N ALA A 311 -12.84 16.49 -8.85
CA ALA A 311 -13.70 17.46 -8.18
C ALA A 311 -14.33 16.93 -6.87
N GLU A 312 -14.57 15.62 -6.79
CA GLU A 312 -15.13 14.96 -5.61
C GLU A 312 -14.04 14.56 -4.59
N ALA A 313 -12.77 14.57 -4.97
CA ALA A 313 -11.66 14.13 -4.14
C ALA A 313 -11.61 14.86 -2.77
N PRO A 314 -11.78 16.19 -2.65
CA PRO A 314 -11.76 16.86 -1.35
C PRO A 314 -12.81 16.34 -0.37
N ALA A 315 -14.08 16.17 -0.83
CA ALA A 315 -15.15 15.62 -0.01
C ALA A 315 -14.91 14.15 0.36
N THR A 316 -14.36 13.37 -0.58
CA THR A 316 -14.00 11.97 -0.37
C THR A 316 -12.89 11.82 0.69
N PHE A 317 -11.86 12.66 0.67
CA PHE A 317 -10.83 12.66 1.70
C PHE A 317 -11.41 12.96 3.09
N ALA A 318 -12.31 13.95 3.19
CA ALA A 318 -12.96 14.27 4.44
C ALA A 318 -13.82 13.11 4.98
N ALA A 319 -14.58 12.45 4.12
CA ALA A 319 -15.38 11.26 4.46
C ALA A 319 -14.51 10.09 4.94
N LEU A 320 -13.48 9.73 4.17
CA LEU A 320 -12.54 8.67 4.53
C LEU A 320 -11.79 8.97 5.83
N ALA A 321 -11.37 10.21 6.05
CA ALA A 321 -10.68 10.62 7.27
C ALA A 321 -11.58 10.56 8.51
N SER A 322 -12.90 10.69 8.34
CA SER A 322 -13.91 10.53 9.40
C SER A 322 -14.40 9.09 9.57
N GLY A 323 -13.91 8.14 8.75
CA GLY A 323 -14.27 6.73 8.84
C GLY A 323 -15.62 6.40 8.21
N ASP A 324 -15.80 6.75 6.93
CA ASP A 324 -17.07 6.57 6.18
C ASP A 324 -17.47 5.11 5.89
N GLY A 325 -16.69 4.14 6.38
CA GLY A 325 -16.99 2.72 6.21
C GLY A 325 -16.60 2.14 4.84
N THR A 326 -15.97 2.90 3.93
CA THR A 326 -15.52 2.39 2.63
C THR A 326 -14.59 1.18 2.82
N PRO A 327 -14.94 -0.02 2.29
CA PRO A 327 -14.23 -1.24 2.65
C PRO A 327 -12.88 -1.40 1.95
N GLY A 328 -12.77 -1.05 0.68
CA GLY A 328 -11.58 -1.25 -0.16
C GLY A 328 -10.94 0.06 -0.62
N LYS A 329 -10.23 -0.01 -1.73
CA LYS A 329 -9.52 1.13 -2.32
C LYS A 329 -10.50 2.11 -2.99
N VAL A 330 -10.27 3.41 -2.77
CA VAL A 330 -10.91 4.48 -3.52
C VAL A 330 -9.90 5.05 -4.51
N LEU A 331 -10.29 5.14 -5.77
CA LEU A 331 -9.50 5.77 -6.83
C LEU A 331 -10.04 7.16 -7.13
N VAL A 332 -9.15 8.08 -7.46
CA VAL A 332 -9.46 9.38 -8.06
C VAL A 332 -9.13 9.29 -9.55
N GLU A 333 -10.11 9.59 -10.40
CA GLU A 333 -9.96 9.77 -11.85
C GLU A 333 -9.60 11.23 -12.14
N LEU A 334 -8.56 11.44 -13.01
CA LEU A 334 -7.99 12.76 -13.32
C LEU A 334 -8.15 13.17 -14.77
#